data_ba9f084f5d2743abf252ffa38896347d
#
_entry.id   ba9f084f5d2743abf252ffa38896347d
#
_cell.length_a   1.000
_cell.length_b   1.000
_cell.length_c   1.000
_cell.angle_alpha   90.00
_cell.angle_beta   90.00
_cell.angle_gamma   90.00
#
_symmetry.space_group_name_H-M   'P 1'
#
loop_
_entity.id
_entity.type
_entity.pdbx_description
1 polymer ?
#
loop_
_entity_poly.entity_id
_entity_poly.type
_entity_poly.pdbx_seq_one_letter_code
_entity_poly.pdbx_strand_id
1 'polypeptide(L)'
;MSENVKWPGPAGLIPVTSGKAEDANVHNRNYLNNILVEMRIIDAMLPDKHKKIFGTEFDSPIMMPAFSHLNKVGKDGKKPMLEYAKAAKALNILNWVGMEPDDEFKEIADIGAKTVRII
;
A
#
# COMPACT_ATOMS: atom_id res chain seq x y z
N MET A 1 -31.65 5.46 4.02
CA MET A 1 -30.61 5.52 5.09
C MET A 1 -29.57 4.48 4.74
N SER A 2 -28.38 4.89 4.34
CA SER A 2 -27.28 3.94 4.12
C SER A 2 -26.82 3.45 5.49
N GLU A 3 -26.98 2.18 5.78
CA GLU A 3 -26.37 1.58 6.95
C GLU A 3 -24.86 1.83 6.87
N ASN A 4 -24.32 2.49 7.87
CA ASN A 4 -22.89 2.67 8.02
C ASN A 4 -22.27 1.30 8.30
N VAL A 5 -21.87 0.62 7.25
CA VAL A 5 -21.15 -0.65 7.39
C VAL A 5 -19.83 -0.35 8.08
N LYS A 6 -19.72 -0.83 9.31
CA LYS A 6 -18.52 -0.69 10.11
C LYS A 6 -17.44 -1.60 9.54
N TRP A 7 -16.45 -1.02 8.88
CA TRP A 7 -15.34 -1.78 8.37
C TRP A 7 -14.57 -2.48 9.50
N PRO A 8 -14.31 -3.78 9.43
CA PRO A 8 -13.66 -4.52 10.51
C PRO A 8 -12.15 -4.21 10.66
N GLY A 9 -11.58 -3.40 9.80
CA GLY A 9 -10.16 -3.05 9.82
C GLY A 9 -9.80 -1.96 10.83
N PRO A 10 -8.51 -1.73 11.04
CA PRO A 10 -8.00 -0.73 11.99
C PRO A 10 -8.24 0.72 11.55
N ALA A 11 -8.56 0.95 10.30
CA ALA A 11 -8.63 2.30 9.70
C ALA A 11 -9.96 3.05 9.94
N GLY A 12 -10.84 2.55 10.80
CA GLY A 12 -12.12 3.19 11.07
C GLY A 12 -13.17 2.98 9.97
N LEU A 13 -14.04 3.96 9.76
CA LEU A 13 -15.09 3.89 8.76
C LEU A 13 -14.53 4.22 7.37
N ILE A 14 -14.48 3.22 6.49
CA ILE A 14 -14.19 3.44 5.08
C ILE A 14 -15.55 3.52 4.37
N PRO A 15 -15.80 4.56 3.55
CA PRO A 15 -17.01 4.63 2.77
C PRO A 15 -17.12 3.40 1.86
N VAL A 16 -18.18 2.62 2.04
CA VAL A 16 -18.47 1.51 1.15
C VAL A 16 -19.01 2.07 -0.15
N THR A 17 -18.68 1.44 -1.26
CA THR A 17 -19.24 1.83 -2.56
C THR A 17 -20.76 1.80 -2.49
N SER A 18 -21.42 2.71 -3.19
CA SER A 18 -22.89 2.76 -3.27
C SER A 18 -23.49 1.53 -3.93
N GLY A 19 -22.68 0.76 -4.67
CA GLY A 19 -23.12 -0.35 -5.51
C GLY A 19 -23.90 0.08 -6.75
N LYS A 20 -24.05 1.39 -6.98
CA LYS A 20 -24.73 1.93 -8.16
C LYS A 20 -23.86 1.81 -9.39
N ALA A 21 -24.48 1.71 -10.56
CA ALA A 21 -23.77 1.52 -11.82
C ALA A 21 -22.80 2.67 -12.16
N GLU A 22 -23.10 3.88 -11.69
CA GLU A 22 -22.27 5.10 -11.85
C GLU A 22 -21.17 5.25 -10.81
N ASP A 23 -21.06 4.32 -9.85
CA ASP A 23 -20.01 4.35 -8.83
C ASP A 23 -18.65 4.05 -9.46
N ALA A 24 -17.68 4.94 -9.26
CA ALA A 24 -16.33 4.79 -9.81
C ALA A 24 -15.66 3.47 -9.41
N ASN A 25 -15.94 2.93 -8.21
CA ASN A 25 -15.41 1.65 -7.79
C ASN A 25 -16.01 0.48 -8.57
N VAL A 26 -17.28 0.57 -8.97
CA VAL A 26 -17.93 -0.42 -9.84
C VAL A 26 -17.26 -0.39 -11.22
N HIS A 27 -17.08 0.80 -11.80
CA HIS A 27 -16.40 0.96 -13.08
C HIS A 27 -14.97 0.45 -13.04
N ASN A 28 -14.20 0.80 -12.02
CA ASN A 28 -12.84 0.33 -11.85
C ASN A 28 -12.78 -1.20 -11.73
N ARG A 29 -13.69 -1.80 -10.96
CA ARG A 29 -13.75 -3.25 -10.83
C ARG A 29 -14.07 -3.91 -12.17
N ASN A 30 -15.05 -3.41 -12.89
CA ASN A 30 -15.42 -3.94 -14.20
C ASN A 30 -14.26 -3.82 -15.21
N TYR A 31 -13.58 -2.68 -15.22
CA TYR A 31 -12.40 -2.50 -16.06
C TYR A 31 -11.31 -3.51 -15.74
N LEU A 32 -10.95 -3.67 -14.46
CA LEU A 32 -9.92 -4.64 -14.03
C LEU A 32 -10.31 -6.08 -14.36
N ASN A 33 -11.58 -6.44 -14.24
CA ASN A 33 -12.08 -7.78 -14.57
C ASN A 33 -11.98 -8.10 -16.07
N ASN A 34 -11.89 -7.08 -16.94
CA ASN A 34 -11.71 -7.25 -18.38
C ASN A 34 -10.23 -7.31 -18.79
N ILE A 35 -9.30 -7.06 -17.88
CA ILE A 35 -7.87 -7.20 -18.15
C ILE A 35 -7.48 -8.66 -17.97
N LEU A 36 -7.11 -9.29 -19.07
CA LEU A 36 -6.67 -10.68 -19.07
C LEU A 36 -5.14 -10.74 -19.20
N VAL A 37 -4.53 -11.62 -18.45
CA VAL A 37 -3.11 -11.92 -18.59
C VAL A 37 -2.94 -13.07 -19.59
N GLU A 38 -2.28 -12.78 -20.70
CA GLU A 38 -1.91 -13.83 -21.64
C GLU A 38 -0.81 -14.69 -21.03
N MET A 39 -1.10 -15.96 -20.82
CA MET A 39 -0.12 -16.93 -20.33
C MET A 39 0.56 -17.60 -21.52
N ARG A 40 1.88 -17.41 -21.62
CA ARG A 40 2.71 -18.08 -22.64
C ARG A 40 3.69 -19.01 -21.93
N ILE A 41 3.77 -20.25 -22.44
CA ILE A 41 4.77 -21.23 -21.98
C ILE A 41 6.01 -21.15 -22.86
N ILE A 42 5.83 -20.86 -24.16
CA ILE A 42 6.91 -20.71 -25.12
C ILE A 42 7.54 -19.33 -24.95
N ASP A 43 8.86 -19.24 -24.95
CA ASP A 43 9.64 -18.02 -24.73
C ASP A 43 9.44 -17.40 -23.35
N ALA A 44 9.05 -18.20 -22.36
CA ALA A 44 8.96 -17.72 -20.98
C ALA A 44 10.35 -17.34 -20.47
N MET A 45 10.48 -16.09 -19.98
CA MET A 45 11.72 -15.57 -19.41
C MET A 45 11.47 -15.16 -17.96
N LEU A 46 12.50 -15.30 -17.11
CA LEU A 46 12.46 -14.70 -15.79
C LEU A 46 12.44 -13.17 -15.93
N PRO A 47 11.42 -12.48 -15.38
CA PRO A 47 11.35 -11.04 -15.51
C PRO A 47 12.44 -10.36 -14.67
N ASP A 48 13.06 -9.32 -15.24
CA ASP A 48 13.83 -8.38 -14.44
C ASP A 48 12.87 -7.48 -13.66
N LYS A 49 12.88 -7.60 -12.35
CA LYS A 49 12.00 -6.87 -11.43
C LYS A 49 12.64 -5.60 -10.88
N HIS A 50 13.93 -5.40 -11.08
CA HIS A 50 14.64 -4.23 -10.56
C HIS A 50 14.09 -2.95 -11.18
N LYS A 51 13.93 -1.92 -10.36
CA LYS A 51 13.47 -0.60 -10.79
C LYS A 51 14.31 0.50 -10.16
N LYS A 52 14.65 1.48 -10.99
CA LYS A 52 15.29 2.72 -10.52
C LYS A 52 14.24 3.80 -10.37
N ILE A 53 14.04 4.28 -9.14
CA ILE A 53 13.06 5.30 -8.78
C ILE A 53 13.79 6.39 -7.98
N PHE A 54 13.65 7.65 -8.39
CA PHE A 54 14.35 8.78 -7.76
C PHE A 54 15.87 8.57 -7.63
N GLY A 55 16.48 7.92 -8.62
CA GLY A 55 17.93 7.65 -8.62
C GLY A 55 18.36 6.47 -7.74
N THR A 56 17.45 5.85 -7.00
CA THR A 56 17.71 4.68 -6.15
C THR A 56 17.21 3.40 -6.80
N GLU A 57 17.99 2.33 -6.68
CA GLU A 57 17.61 1.00 -7.18
C GLU A 57 16.83 0.23 -6.12
N PHE A 58 15.79 -0.47 -6.58
CA PHE A 58 14.92 -1.32 -5.79
C PHE A 58 14.80 -2.70 -6.43
N ASP A 59 14.63 -3.73 -5.61
CA ASP A 59 14.58 -5.13 -6.06
C ASP A 59 13.21 -5.50 -6.65
N SER A 60 12.22 -4.62 -6.53
CA SER A 60 10.86 -4.85 -7.01
C SER A 60 10.14 -3.55 -7.34
N PRO A 61 9.23 -3.55 -8.33
CA PRO A 61 8.32 -2.44 -8.58
C PRO A 61 7.20 -2.33 -7.54
N ILE A 62 7.08 -3.29 -6.64
CA ILE A 62 6.10 -3.27 -5.55
C ILE A 62 6.53 -2.24 -4.52
N MET A 63 5.58 -1.49 -3.98
CA MET A 63 5.79 -0.45 -2.99
C MET A 63 4.88 -0.68 -1.79
N MET A 64 5.34 -0.27 -0.60
CA MET A 64 4.47 -0.25 0.57
C MET A 64 3.54 0.97 0.47
N PRO A 65 2.22 0.79 0.61
CA PRO A 65 1.28 1.89 0.47
C PRO A 65 1.31 2.83 1.67
N ALA A 66 0.98 4.10 1.43
CA ALA A 66 0.71 5.07 2.48
C ALA A 66 -0.69 4.84 3.05
N PHE A 67 -0.79 4.11 4.13
CA PHE A 67 -2.01 4.04 4.93
C PHE A 67 -1.93 5.08 6.05
N SER A 68 -2.58 6.21 5.85
CA SER A 68 -2.79 7.14 6.95
C SER A 68 -3.87 6.62 7.91
N HIS A 69 -3.74 6.98 9.18
CA HIS A 69 -4.70 6.66 10.23
C HIS A 69 -4.77 5.19 10.68
N LEU A 70 -3.72 4.42 10.49
CA LEU A 70 -3.55 3.13 11.16
C LEU A 70 -3.18 3.34 12.63
N ASN A 71 -4.05 4.04 13.36
CA ASN A 71 -3.82 4.46 14.75
C ASN A 71 -3.87 3.32 15.76
N LYS A 72 -4.17 2.10 15.33
CA LYS A 72 -4.27 0.97 16.24
C LYS A 72 -2.98 0.18 16.24
N VAL A 73 -2.43 0.11 17.43
CA VAL A 73 -1.35 -0.83 17.75
C VAL A 73 -1.87 -2.26 17.58
N GLY A 74 -1.09 -3.12 16.94
CA GLY A 74 -1.40 -4.54 16.85
C GLY A 74 -1.54 -5.19 18.23
N LYS A 75 -2.05 -6.42 18.28
CA LYS A 75 -2.21 -7.17 19.55
C LYS A 75 -0.90 -7.37 20.31
N ASP A 76 0.21 -7.31 19.59
CA ASP A 76 1.59 -7.43 20.10
C ASP A 76 2.24 -6.08 20.45
N GLY A 77 1.48 -5.01 20.45
CA GLY A 77 1.98 -3.67 20.76
C GLY A 77 2.74 -2.97 19.64
N LYS A 78 2.82 -3.58 18.45
CA LYS A 78 3.58 -3.00 17.34
C LYS A 78 2.78 -1.95 16.58
N LYS A 79 3.46 -0.87 16.21
CA LYS A 79 2.90 0.18 15.36
C LYS A 79 2.93 -0.25 13.88
N PRO A 80 1.80 -0.29 13.15
CA PRO A 80 1.76 -0.81 11.79
C PRO A 80 2.72 -0.14 10.81
N MET A 81 2.83 1.19 10.85
CA MET A 81 3.68 1.92 9.91
C MET A 81 5.18 1.66 10.14
N LEU A 82 5.59 1.40 11.38
CA LEU A 82 6.96 0.98 11.69
C LEU A 82 7.26 -0.42 11.15
N GLU A 83 6.30 -1.34 11.26
CA GLU A 83 6.46 -2.69 10.71
C GLU A 83 6.50 -2.67 9.18
N TYR A 84 5.72 -1.80 8.54
CA TYR A 84 5.79 -1.58 7.09
C TYR A 84 7.16 -1.04 6.66
N ALA A 85 7.71 -0.06 7.38
CA ALA A 85 9.03 0.47 7.08
C ALA A 85 10.14 -0.58 7.25
N LYS A 86 10.07 -1.42 8.29
CA LYS A 86 10.99 -2.54 8.49
C LYS A 86 10.91 -3.55 7.33
N ALA A 87 9.69 -3.91 6.93
CA ALA A 87 9.46 -4.80 5.80
C ALA A 87 9.98 -4.20 4.49
N ALA A 88 9.71 -2.93 4.23
CA ALA A 88 10.18 -2.23 3.05
C ALA A 88 11.71 -2.19 2.97
N LYS A 89 12.38 -1.95 4.12
CA LYS A 89 13.84 -2.01 4.20
C LYS A 89 14.38 -3.42 3.91
N ALA A 90 13.77 -4.43 4.53
CA ALA A 90 14.22 -5.83 4.38
C ALA A 90 14.06 -6.34 2.94
N LEU A 91 13.03 -5.87 2.22
CA LEU A 91 12.73 -6.24 0.84
C LEU A 91 13.32 -5.28 -0.20
N ASN A 92 14.06 -4.27 0.22
CA ASN A 92 14.58 -3.20 -0.63
C ASN A 92 13.52 -2.66 -1.60
N ILE A 93 12.36 -2.25 -1.07
CA ILE A 93 11.25 -1.66 -1.81
C ILE A 93 10.94 -0.25 -1.29
N LEU A 94 10.29 0.56 -2.13
CA LEU A 94 9.92 1.92 -1.76
C LEU A 94 8.79 1.90 -0.72
N ASN A 95 8.97 2.66 0.34
CA ASN A 95 7.97 2.88 1.39
C ASN A 95 7.26 4.22 1.20
N TRP A 96 5.95 4.24 1.36
CA TRP A 96 5.17 5.47 1.37
C TRP A 96 4.53 5.64 2.75
N VAL A 97 4.59 6.86 3.26
CA VAL A 97 4.02 7.22 4.56
C VAL A 97 3.03 8.35 4.37
N GLY A 98 1.88 8.25 5.01
CA GLY A 98 0.85 9.27 5.00
C GLY A 98 1.18 10.44 5.93
N MET A 99 0.14 11.12 6.40
CA MET A 99 0.23 12.27 7.31
C MET A 99 0.41 11.82 8.76
N GLU A 100 1.46 11.06 9.03
CA GLU A 100 1.80 10.65 10.40
C GLU A 100 2.34 11.83 11.21
N PRO A 101 2.14 11.86 12.53
CA PRO A 101 2.79 12.83 13.43
C PRO A 101 4.31 12.82 13.26
N ASP A 102 4.93 13.98 13.50
CA ASP A 102 6.37 14.14 13.23
C ASP A 102 7.26 13.23 14.06
N ASP A 103 6.86 12.94 15.30
CA ASP A 103 7.55 12.00 16.18
C ASP A 103 7.49 10.56 15.63
N GLU A 104 6.33 10.11 15.18
CA GLU A 104 6.18 8.80 14.56
C GLU A 104 6.91 8.72 13.22
N PHE A 105 6.83 9.78 12.41
CA PHE A 105 7.59 9.83 11.16
C PHE A 105 9.10 9.76 11.39
N LYS A 106 9.61 10.39 12.46
CA LYS A 106 11.02 10.27 12.83
C LYS A 106 11.40 8.84 13.16
N GLU A 107 10.59 8.12 13.95
CA GLU A 107 10.82 6.70 14.23
C GLU A 107 10.86 5.87 12.94
N ILE A 108 9.96 6.15 11.99
CA ILE A 108 9.92 5.49 10.68
C ILE A 108 11.18 5.80 9.86
N ALA A 109 11.64 7.05 9.85
CA ALA A 109 12.83 7.47 9.14
C ALA A 109 14.11 6.83 9.71
N ASP A 110 14.18 6.68 11.02
CA ASP A 110 15.32 6.07 11.74
C ASP A 110 15.51 4.58 11.38
N ILE A 111 14.46 3.91 10.88
CA ILE A 111 14.57 2.55 10.34
C ILE A 111 15.46 2.53 9.10
N GLY A 112 15.53 3.62 8.33
CA GLY A 112 16.39 3.76 7.16
C GLY A 112 15.86 3.05 5.90
N ALA A 113 14.55 2.78 5.81
CA ALA A 113 13.90 2.46 4.55
C ALA A 113 13.85 3.68 3.64
N LYS A 114 13.93 3.50 2.33
CA LYS A 114 13.70 4.59 1.38
C LYS A 114 12.23 4.97 1.42
N THR A 115 11.94 6.13 1.99
CA THR A 115 10.58 6.54 2.34
C THR A 115 10.21 7.85 1.66
N VAL A 116 9.00 7.91 1.10
CA VAL A 116 8.34 9.12 0.61
C VAL A 116 7.23 9.47 1.59
N ARG A 117 7.24 10.71 2.11
CA ARG A 117 6.17 11.24 2.94
C ARG A 117 5.19 12.03 2.09
N ILE A 118 3.90 11.78 2.29
CA ILE A 118 2.80 12.59 1.75
C ILE A 118 2.53 13.71 2.77
N ILE A 119 2.54 14.95 2.32
CA ILE A 119 2.29 16.16 3.12
C ILE A 119 1.04 16.88 2.63
#